data_36674ba8ab1b4a71b3562fa160d4c291
#
_entry.id   36674ba8ab1b4a71b3562fa160d4c291
#
_cell.length_a   1.000
_cell.length_b   1.000
_cell.length_c   1.000
_cell.angle_alpha   90.00
_cell.angle_beta   90.00
_cell.angle_gamma   90.00
#
_symmetry.space_group_name_H-M   'P 1'
#
loop_
_entity.id
_entity.type
_entity.pdbx_description
1 polymer ?
#
loop_
_entity_poly.entity_id
_entity_poly.type
_entity_poly.pdbx_seq_one_letter_code
_entity_poly.pdbx_strand_id
1 'polypeptide(L)'
;DDTSNVTAKFEGWTVQLVSQRQPDKAWDNWDSLKSRYNKLLRNKTAAVVRADVEGQGIYYRLRVHKLKKVQAKRLCRSLKRKGTGCFIARATS
;
A
#
# COMPACT_ATOMS: atom_id res chain seq x y z
N ASP A 1 -3.45 -16.43 -22.35
CA ASP A 1 -2.28 -16.20 -21.73
C ASP A 1 -2.42 -15.22 -20.63
N ASP A 2 -1.58 -15.28 -19.82
CA ASP A 2 -1.69 -14.44 -18.70
C ASP A 2 -1.31 -13.02 -18.99
N THR A 3 -1.05 -12.69 -20.18
CA THR A 3 -0.71 -11.33 -20.54
C THR A 3 -1.81 -10.38 -20.18
N SER A 4 -3.06 -10.76 -20.43
CA SER A 4 -4.15 -9.87 -20.10
C SER A 4 -4.29 -9.70 -18.59
N ASN A 5 -4.04 -10.77 -17.84
CA ASN A 5 -4.06 -10.64 -16.39
C ASN A 5 -2.96 -9.75 -15.89
N VAL A 6 -1.81 -9.89 -16.49
CA VAL A 6 -0.68 -9.07 -16.15
C VAL A 6 -0.99 -7.62 -16.42
N THR A 7 -1.61 -7.34 -17.55
CA THR A 7 -1.98 -5.98 -17.89
C THR A 7 -2.94 -5.40 -16.87
N ALA A 8 -3.92 -6.19 -16.47
CA ALA A 8 -4.88 -5.72 -15.47
C ALA A 8 -4.18 -5.37 -14.17
N LYS A 9 -3.21 -6.17 -13.78
CA LYS A 9 -2.46 -5.87 -12.56
C LYS A 9 -1.69 -4.57 -12.69
N PHE A 10 -1.14 -4.31 -13.84
CA PHE A 10 -0.31 -3.14 -14.03
C PHE A 10 -1.10 -1.85 -14.07
N GLU A 11 -2.40 -1.92 -14.34
CA GLU A 11 -3.21 -0.73 -14.38
C GLU A 11 -3.56 -0.22 -13.00
N GLY A 12 -3.31 -1.01 -11.98
CA GLY A 12 -3.66 -0.61 -10.64
C GLY A 12 -2.73 0.42 -10.07
N TRP A 13 -3.21 1.05 -9.03
CA TRP A 13 -2.43 1.99 -8.24
C TRP A 13 -2.39 1.51 -6.81
N THR A 14 -1.36 1.94 -6.10
CA THR A 14 -1.17 1.56 -4.70
C THR A 14 -0.95 2.80 -3.86
N VAL A 15 -1.26 2.65 -2.58
CA VAL A 15 -0.92 3.65 -1.57
C VAL A 15 -0.01 2.99 -0.56
N GLN A 16 1.22 3.46 -0.46
CA GLN A 16 2.18 2.94 0.51
C GLN A 16 2.01 3.68 1.82
N LEU A 17 1.87 2.93 2.89
CA LEU A 17 1.55 3.49 4.20
C LEU A 17 2.74 3.53 5.14
N VAL A 18 3.48 2.43 5.22
CA VAL A 18 4.63 2.33 6.12
C VAL A 18 5.69 1.44 5.50
N SER A 19 6.89 1.55 6.03
CA SER A 19 8.01 0.70 5.68
C SER A 19 8.63 0.20 6.97
N GLN A 20 8.86 -1.11 7.05
CA GLN A 20 9.39 -1.74 8.25
C GLN A 20 10.53 -2.67 7.89
N ARG A 21 11.35 -2.99 8.87
CA ARG A 21 12.46 -3.94 8.67
C ARG A 21 12.00 -5.38 8.77
N GLN A 22 10.81 -5.63 9.29
CA GLN A 22 10.28 -6.97 9.47
C GLN A 22 8.85 -7.03 8.95
N PRO A 23 8.49 -8.12 8.27
CA PRO A 23 7.15 -8.19 7.67
C PRO A 23 6.01 -8.22 8.69
N ASP A 24 6.21 -8.89 9.83
CA ASP A 24 5.17 -8.95 10.83
C ASP A 24 4.89 -7.57 11.43
N LYS A 25 5.90 -6.72 11.52
CA LYS A 25 5.67 -5.36 12.00
C LYS A 25 4.85 -4.54 11.02
N ALA A 26 5.04 -4.77 9.73
CA ALA A 26 4.24 -4.10 8.73
C ALA A 26 2.78 -4.54 8.85
N TRP A 27 2.52 -5.84 9.08
CA TRP A 27 1.16 -6.32 9.26
C TRP A 27 0.53 -5.80 10.55
N ASP A 28 1.32 -5.66 11.61
CA ASP A 28 0.82 -5.04 12.85
C ASP A 28 0.38 -3.60 12.58
N ASN A 29 1.15 -2.88 11.77
CA ASN A 29 0.76 -1.52 11.39
C ASN A 29 -0.57 -1.52 10.63
N TRP A 30 -0.76 -2.51 9.74
CA TRP A 30 -2.00 -2.61 9.00
C TRP A 30 -3.19 -2.80 9.94
N ASP A 31 -3.05 -3.71 10.90
CA ASP A 31 -4.12 -3.95 11.86
C ASP A 31 -4.46 -2.68 12.64
N SER A 32 -3.44 -1.95 13.08
CA SER A 32 -3.65 -0.71 13.81
C SER A 32 -4.33 0.34 12.97
N LEU A 33 -3.88 0.48 11.72
CA LEU A 33 -4.44 1.49 10.83
C LEU A 33 -5.89 1.16 10.45
N LYS A 34 -6.17 -0.13 10.21
CA LYS A 34 -7.54 -0.55 9.92
C LYS A 34 -8.46 -0.27 11.09
N SER A 35 -7.99 -0.51 12.29
CA SER A 35 -8.78 -0.25 13.48
C SER A 35 -9.03 1.25 13.65
N ARG A 36 -7.99 2.05 13.43
CA ARG A 36 -8.10 3.50 13.63
C ARG A 36 -8.91 4.16 12.52
N TYR A 37 -8.74 3.74 11.29
CA TYR A 37 -9.37 4.36 10.12
C TYR A 37 -10.28 3.35 9.43
N ASN A 38 -11.14 2.72 10.18
CA ASN A 38 -11.96 1.61 9.69
C ASN A 38 -12.77 2.02 8.46
N LYS A 39 -13.37 3.19 8.46
CA LYS A 39 -14.21 3.62 7.34
C LYS A 39 -13.41 3.75 6.05
N LEU A 40 -12.16 4.15 6.15
CA LEU A 40 -11.33 4.32 4.97
C LEU A 40 -10.73 3.00 4.48
N LEU A 41 -10.43 2.09 5.39
CA LEU A 41 -9.58 0.95 5.06
C LEU A 41 -10.27 -0.41 5.09
N ARG A 42 -11.48 -0.51 5.64
CA ARG A 42 -12.10 -1.81 5.85
C ARG A 42 -12.32 -2.62 4.57
N ASN A 43 -12.53 -1.93 3.45
CA ASN A 43 -12.75 -2.61 2.17
C ASN A 43 -11.51 -2.65 1.30
N LYS A 44 -10.37 -2.31 1.85
CA LYS A 44 -9.14 -2.22 1.06
C LYS A 44 -8.35 -3.51 1.17
N THR A 45 -7.59 -3.78 0.14
CA THR A 45 -6.71 -4.95 0.08
C THR A 45 -5.29 -4.49 0.34
N ALA A 46 -4.66 -5.08 1.34
CA ALA A 46 -3.30 -4.73 1.69
C ALA A 46 -2.34 -5.85 1.34
N ALA A 47 -1.10 -5.47 1.11
CA ALA A 47 -0.01 -6.43 0.94
C ALA A 47 1.25 -5.83 1.52
N VAL A 48 2.15 -6.72 1.92
CA VAL A 48 3.48 -6.32 2.38
C VAL A 48 4.45 -6.76 1.29
N VAL A 49 5.17 -5.78 0.75
CA VAL A 49 6.06 -5.99 -0.39
C VAL A 49 7.49 -5.84 0.07
N ARG A 50 8.29 -6.87 -0.18
CA ARG A 50 9.71 -6.81 0.13
C ARG A 50 10.41 -5.89 -0.87
N ALA A 51 11.24 -5.00 -0.36
CA ALA A 51 12.04 -4.10 -1.18
C ALA A 51 13.49 -4.18 -0.74
N ASP A 52 14.37 -4.42 -1.70
CA ASP A 52 15.80 -4.47 -1.43
C ASP A 52 16.37 -3.11 -1.84
N VAL A 53 16.73 -2.31 -0.86
CA VAL A 53 17.18 -0.95 -1.09
C VAL A 53 18.69 -0.92 -1.02
N GLU A 54 19.30 -0.58 -2.15
CA GLU A 54 20.74 -0.59 -2.25
C GLU A 54 21.37 0.30 -1.17
N GLY A 55 22.33 -0.24 -0.46
CA GLY A 55 23.02 0.50 0.60
C GLY A 55 22.28 0.59 1.91
N GLN A 56 21.02 0.15 1.96
CA GLN A 56 20.22 0.24 3.16
C GLN A 56 19.63 -1.08 3.63
N GLY A 57 19.59 -2.08 2.74
CA GLY A 57 19.12 -3.40 3.10
C GLY A 57 17.68 -3.63 2.72
N ILE A 58 17.06 -4.57 3.40
CA ILE A 58 15.74 -5.03 3.04
C ILE A 58 14.69 -4.34 3.89
N TYR A 59 13.63 -3.87 3.24
CA TYR A 59 12.48 -3.27 3.87
C TYR A 59 11.23 -4.00 3.45
N TYR A 60 10.20 -3.91 4.27
CA TYR A 60 8.89 -4.48 4.00
C TYR A 60 7.89 -3.34 3.99
N ARG A 61 7.30 -3.11 2.81
CA ARG A 61 6.45 -1.96 2.58
C ARG A 61 4.99 -2.38 2.59
N LEU A 62 4.21 -1.73 3.44
CA LEU A 62 2.79 -1.97 3.53
C LEU A 62 2.09 -1.12 2.48
N ARG A 63 1.34 -1.75 1.60
CA ARG A 63 0.67 -1.06 0.51
C ARG A 63 -0.78 -1.50 0.41
N VAL A 64 -1.65 -0.54 0.09
CA VAL A 64 -3.02 -0.81 -0.30
C VAL A 64 -3.05 -0.95 -1.81
N HIS A 65 -3.60 -2.04 -2.30
CA HIS A 65 -3.60 -2.41 -3.71
C HIS A 65 -4.96 -2.23 -4.36
N LYS A 66 -4.99 -2.47 -5.67
CA LYS A 66 -6.22 -2.57 -6.44
C LYS A 66 -7.03 -1.29 -6.39
N LEU A 67 -6.33 -0.18 -6.53
CA LEU A 67 -6.95 1.12 -6.53
C LEU A 67 -6.85 1.74 -7.92
N LYS A 68 -7.86 2.50 -8.29
CA LYS A 68 -7.75 3.40 -9.42
C LYS A 68 -6.98 4.64 -8.97
N LYS A 69 -6.41 5.36 -9.92
CA LYS A 69 -5.59 6.53 -9.59
C LYS A 69 -6.36 7.53 -8.73
N VAL A 70 -7.60 7.79 -9.10
CA VAL A 70 -8.46 8.72 -8.36
C VAL A 70 -8.71 8.21 -6.94
N GLN A 71 -8.91 6.91 -6.79
CA GLN A 71 -9.12 6.31 -5.47
C GLN A 71 -7.87 6.41 -4.61
N ALA A 72 -6.71 6.17 -5.22
CA ALA A 72 -5.45 6.26 -4.49
C ALA A 72 -5.20 7.69 -4.01
N LYS A 73 -5.44 8.67 -4.87
CA LYS A 73 -5.28 10.07 -4.49
C LYS A 73 -6.22 10.45 -3.37
N ARG A 74 -7.47 10.03 -3.46
CA ARG A 74 -8.47 10.35 -2.45
C ARG A 74 -8.12 9.73 -1.10
N LEU A 75 -7.73 8.46 -1.14
CA LEU A 75 -7.36 7.76 0.08
C LEU A 75 -6.16 8.42 0.74
N CYS A 76 -5.14 8.73 -0.04
CA CYS A 76 -3.93 9.34 0.48
C CYS A 76 -4.23 10.72 1.07
N ARG A 77 -5.06 11.51 0.40
CA ARG A 77 -5.45 12.81 0.90
C ARG A 77 -6.16 12.71 2.25
N SER A 78 -7.08 11.75 2.36
CA SER A 78 -7.81 11.55 3.61
C SER A 78 -6.89 11.14 4.73
N LEU A 79 -5.96 10.25 4.45
CA LEU A 79 -5.01 9.78 5.46
C LEU A 79 -4.08 10.90 5.90
N LYS A 80 -3.61 11.71 4.97
CA LYS A 80 -2.74 12.84 5.32
C LYS A 80 -3.46 13.84 6.22
N ARG A 81 -4.73 14.08 5.97
CA ARG A 81 -5.49 14.97 6.83
C ARG A 81 -5.59 14.44 8.25
N LYS A 82 -5.49 13.13 8.41
CA LYS A 82 -5.55 12.50 9.74
C LYS A 82 -4.16 12.29 10.34
N GLY A 83 -3.14 12.83 9.68
CA GLY A 83 -1.78 12.76 10.22
C GLY A 83 -1.00 11.53 9.82
N THR A 84 -1.51 10.74 8.89
CA THR A 84 -0.82 9.52 8.45
C THR A 84 -0.10 9.77 7.13
N GLY A 85 1.18 9.44 7.08
CA GLY A 85 1.93 9.55 5.83
C GLY A 85 1.47 8.54 4.81
N CYS A 86 1.60 8.89 3.54
CA CYS A 86 1.31 7.95 2.47
C CYS A 86 2.02 8.36 1.19
N PHE A 87 2.25 7.39 0.32
CA PHE A 87 2.77 7.61 -1.02
C PHE A 87 1.90 6.89 -2.02
N ILE A 88 1.65 7.55 -3.14
CA ILE A 88 0.91 6.94 -4.24
C ILE A 88 1.93 6.43 -5.25
N ALA A 89 1.73 5.20 -5.70
CA ALA A 89 2.61 4.61 -6.70
C ALA A 89 1.81 3.70 -7.60
N ARG A 90 2.28 3.58 -8.84
CA ARG A 90 1.72 2.62 -9.74
C ARG A 90 2.03 1.21 -9.27
N ALA A 91 1.07 0.32 -9.43
CA ALA A 91 1.35 -1.08 -9.20
C ALA A 91 2.26 -1.57 -10.30
N THR A 92 3.37 -2.16 -9.91
CA THR A 92 4.27 -2.80 -10.85
C THR A 92 4.45 -4.23 -10.42
N SER A 93 4.66 -5.10 -11.35
CA SER A 93 4.84 -6.52 -11.00
C SER A 93 6.30 -6.90 -10.90
#